data_27822872073d2d2546e933dc4261ffe1
#
_entry.id   27822872073d2d2546e933dc4261ffe1
#
_cell.length_a   1.000
_cell.length_b   1.000
_cell.length_c   1.000
_cell.angle_alpha   90.00
_cell.angle_beta   90.00
_cell.angle_gamma   90.00
#
_symmetry.space_group_name_H-M   'P 1'
#
loop_
_entity.id
_entity.type
_entity.pdbx_description
1 polymer ?
#
loop_
_entity_poly.entity_id
_entity_poly.type
_entity_poly.pdbx_seq_one_letter_code
_entity_poly.pdbx_strand_id
1 'polypeptide(L)'
;MKKLWKDNGGYALVYVLIVVLVLCAVAVSVCTAALKNYQAQERSIRQTQQLYQAEGEIEKFVALAEDVHLLGYSTKHDTKEAAEKEARDAYLTHLKEVSETVRSCNYDPDTTVTDSNSCTFPLTCENSAVCIETEIRMELTYDYDVETTTQTLPDKTTKEVTTYTAKVSKATHHYITYTITHLTAEKGGTSE
;
A
#
# COMPACT_ATOMS: atom_id res chain seq x y z
N MET A 1 60.80 -61.52 17.18
CA MET A 1 60.12 -60.21 17.18
C MET A 1 59.25 -60.00 15.90
N LYS A 2 58.37 -60.89 15.54
CA LYS A 2 57.52 -60.79 14.31
C LYS A 2 55.99 -60.91 14.64
N LYS A 3 55.59 -60.97 15.88
CA LYS A 3 54.19 -61.22 16.26
C LYS A 3 53.40 -59.99 16.71
N LEU A 4 54.04 -58.83 16.95
CA LEU A 4 53.39 -57.59 17.42
C LEU A 4 52.82 -56.70 16.34
N TRP A 5 53.10 -56.93 15.07
CA TRP A 5 52.61 -56.13 13.93
C TRP A 5 51.30 -56.66 13.34
N LYS A 6 50.84 -57.82 13.74
CA LYS A 6 49.65 -58.47 13.15
C LYS A 6 48.35 -58.08 13.83
N ASP A 7 48.39 -57.58 15.07
CA ASP A 7 47.20 -57.20 15.86
C ASP A 7 46.85 -55.71 15.77
N ASN A 8 47.76 -54.82 15.34
CA ASN A 8 47.49 -53.40 15.26
C ASN A 8 46.77 -52.98 13.96
N GLY A 9 46.74 -53.79 12.93
CA GLY A 9 46.09 -53.46 11.64
C GLY A 9 44.57 -53.38 11.75
N GLY A 10 43.96 -54.17 12.62
CA GLY A 10 42.52 -54.14 12.83
C GLY A 10 42.03 -52.87 13.57
N TYR A 11 42.81 -52.46 14.58
CA TYR A 11 42.49 -51.24 15.34
C TYR A 11 42.67 -49.99 14.52
N ALA A 12 43.66 -49.88 13.66
CA ALA A 12 43.88 -48.74 12.78
C ALA A 12 42.73 -48.58 11.82
N LEU A 13 42.18 -49.65 11.24
CA LEU A 13 41.03 -49.60 10.33
C LEU A 13 39.77 -49.15 11.05
N VAL A 14 39.51 -49.62 12.26
CA VAL A 14 38.35 -49.20 13.06
C VAL A 14 38.48 -47.73 13.45
N TYR A 15 39.67 -47.26 13.81
CA TYR A 15 39.91 -45.85 14.13
C TYR A 15 39.64 -44.94 12.94
N VAL A 16 40.15 -45.29 11.75
CA VAL A 16 39.90 -44.55 10.53
C VAL A 16 38.40 -44.52 10.21
N LEU A 17 37.70 -45.62 10.38
CA LEU A 17 36.24 -45.67 10.17
C LEU A 17 35.48 -44.76 11.10
N ILE A 18 35.84 -44.71 12.36
CA ILE A 18 35.23 -43.79 13.37
C ILE A 18 35.49 -42.33 12.95
N VAL A 19 36.71 -41.98 12.58
CA VAL A 19 37.06 -40.60 12.16
C VAL A 19 36.27 -40.21 10.92
N VAL A 20 36.12 -41.08 9.95
CA VAL A 20 35.31 -40.80 8.74
C VAL A 20 33.84 -40.60 9.12
N LEU A 21 33.29 -41.45 9.99
CA LEU A 21 31.91 -41.27 10.48
C LEU A 21 31.68 -39.91 11.14
N VAL A 22 32.61 -39.50 12.02
CA VAL A 22 32.55 -38.21 12.71
C VAL A 22 32.62 -37.06 11.68
N LEU A 23 33.53 -37.13 10.71
CA LEU A 23 33.65 -36.12 9.65
C LEU A 23 32.39 -36.05 8.79
N CYS A 24 31.79 -37.20 8.43
CA CYS A 24 30.52 -37.22 7.73
C CYS A 24 29.38 -36.59 8.53
N ALA A 25 29.28 -36.88 9.84
CA ALA A 25 28.28 -36.29 10.72
C ALA A 25 28.43 -34.76 10.83
N VAL A 26 29.63 -34.26 10.92
CA VAL A 26 29.93 -32.80 10.95
C VAL A 26 29.56 -32.17 9.60
N ALA A 27 29.96 -32.82 8.47
CA ALA A 27 29.63 -32.31 7.16
C ALA A 27 28.11 -32.21 6.91
N VAL A 28 27.34 -33.24 7.29
CA VAL A 28 25.87 -33.22 7.21
C VAL A 28 25.29 -32.12 8.08
N SER A 29 25.81 -31.91 9.28
CA SER A 29 25.33 -30.85 10.18
C SER A 29 25.56 -29.46 9.61
N VAL A 30 26.74 -29.19 9.03
CA VAL A 30 27.08 -27.92 8.38
C VAL A 30 26.20 -27.68 7.16
N CYS A 31 26.02 -28.70 6.30
CA CYS A 31 25.14 -28.61 5.13
C CYS A 31 23.69 -28.31 5.54
N THR A 32 23.20 -28.97 6.60
CA THR A 32 21.83 -28.75 7.09
C THR A 32 21.66 -27.32 7.63
N ALA A 33 22.63 -26.80 8.36
CA ALA A 33 22.63 -25.43 8.87
C ALA A 33 22.67 -24.42 7.71
N ALA A 34 23.51 -24.64 6.71
CA ALA A 34 23.61 -23.79 5.53
C ALA A 34 22.28 -23.75 4.75
N LEU A 35 21.63 -24.90 4.53
CA LEU A 35 20.32 -24.98 3.86
C LEU A 35 19.22 -24.21 4.63
N LYS A 36 19.19 -24.36 5.97
CA LYS A 36 18.22 -23.60 6.80
C LYS A 36 18.45 -22.10 6.69
N ASN A 37 19.69 -21.66 6.74
CA ASN A 37 20.04 -20.24 6.58
C ASN A 37 19.65 -19.71 5.19
N TYR A 38 19.92 -20.48 4.14
CA TYR A 38 19.51 -20.12 2.78
C TYR A 38 17.99 -19.98 2.65
N GLN A 39 17.23 -20.96 3.17
CA GLN A 39 15.76 -20.88 3.17
C GLN A 39 15.23 -19.71 3.97
N ALA A 40 15.86 -19.35 5.09
CA ALA A 40 15.49 -18.20 5.89
C ALA A 40 15.74 -16.89 5.13
N GLN A 41 16.88 -16.76 4.45
CA GLN A 41 17.19 -15.61 3.61
C GLN A 41 16.21 -15.47 2.44
N GLU A 42 15.90 -16.58 1.75
CA GLU A 42 14.94 -16.57 0.63
C GLU A 42 13.54 -16.09 1.09
N ARG A 43 13.08 -16.58 2.25
CA ARG A 43 11.81 -16.09 2.84
C ARG A 43 11.84 -14.61 3.16
N SER A 44 12.94 -14.12 3.75
CA SER A 44 13.11 -12.71 4.06
C SER A 44 13.10 -11.84 2.80
N ILE A 45 13.78 -12.26 1.75
CA ILE A 45 13.79 -11.55 0.45
C ILE A 45 12.39 -11.50 -0.15
N ARG A 46 11.67 -12.61 -0.15
CA ARG A 46 10.29 -12.67 -0.67
C ARG A 46 9.34 -11.76 0.12
N GLN A 47 9.44 -11.76 1.45
CA GLN A 47 8.64 -10.89 2.30
C GLN A 47 8.92 -9.41 2.01
N THR A 48 10.20 -9.04 1.86
CA THR A 48 10.60 -7.68 1.52
C THR A 48 10.09 -7.27 0.14
N GLN A 49 10.15 -8.16 -0.86
CA GLN A 49 9.61 -7.88 -2.19
C GLN A 49 8.08 -7.67 -2.15
N GLN A 50 7.35 -8.49 -1.38
CA GLN A 50 5.91 -8.35 -1.24
C GLN A 50 5.51 -7.06 -0.50
N LEU A 51 6.31 -6.64 0.48
CA LEU A 51 6.14 -5.35 1.15
C LEU A 51 6.29 -4.20 0.14
N TYR A 52 7.39 -4.16 -0.62
CA TYR A 52 7.60 -3.11 -1.63
C TYR A 52 6.52 -3.12 -2.72
N GLN A 53 5.97 -4.28 -3.07
CA GLN A 53 4.83 -4.34 -3.99
C GLN A 53 3.59 -3.69 -3.40
N ALA A 54 3.26 -3.97 -2.13
CA ALA A 54 2.10 -3.35 -1.47
C ALA A 54 2.28 -1.84 -1.29
N GLU A 55 3.47 -1.39 -0.88
CA GLU A 55 3.82 0.04 -0.81
C GLU A 55 3.69 0.73 -2.18
N GLY A 56 4.19 0.10 -3.24
CA GLY A 56 4.08 0.61 -4.60
C GLY A 56 2.64 0.76 -5.09
N GLU A 57 1.72 -0.10 -4.66
CA GLU A 57 0.29 0.04 -4.98
C GLU A 57 -0.35 1.22 -4.21
N ILE A 58 0.05 1.47 -2.96
CA ILE A 58 -0.39 2.66 -2.20
C ILE A 58 0.12 3.94 -2.89
N GLU A 59 1.41 4.00 -3.23
CA GLU A 59 1.99 5.15 -3.92
C GLU A 59 1.32 5.39 -5.27
N LYS A 60 0.99 4.32 -6.00
CA LYS A 60 0.25 4.42 -7.25
C LYS A 60 -1.16 4.96 -7.04
N PHE A 61 -1.87 4.49 -6.00
CA PHE A 61 -3.18 5.02 -5.64
C PHE A 61 -3.09 6.51 -5.34
N VAL A 62 -2.14 6.91 -4.51
CA VAL A 62 -1.93 8.31 -4.11
C VAL A 62 -1.58 9.18 -5.31
N ALA A 63 -0.66 8.73 -6.19
CA ALA A 63 -0.29 9.46 -7.40
C ALA A 63 -1.48 9.68 -8.35
N LEU A 64 -2.36 8.68 -8.50
CA LEU A 64 -3.59 8.82 -9.29
C LEU A 64 -4.61 9.71 -8.59
N ALA A 65 -4.71 9.66 -7.25
CA ALA A 65 -5.59 10.52 -6.48
C ALA A 65 -5.16 12.01 -6.49
N GLU A 66 -3.87 12.30 -6.62
CA GLU A 66 -3.33 13.65 -6.80
C GLU A 66 -3.50 14.18 -8.23
N ASP A 67 -3.74 13.29 -9.19
CA ASP A 67 -3.92 13.64 -10.60
C ASP A 67 -5.35 14.17 -10.86
N VAL A 68 -5.56 15.45 -10.54
CA VAL A 68 -6.85 16.13 -10.62
C VAL A 68 -7.08 16.91 -11.93
N HIS A 69 -6.16 16.83 -12.89
CA HIS A 69 -6.23 17.66 -14.10
C HIS A 69 -7.42 17.33 -15.01
N LEU A 70 -8.00 16.15 -14.89
CA LEU A 70 -9.20 15.74 -15.64
C LEU A 70 -10.51 16.21 -14.99
N LEU A 71 -10.48 16.73 -13.76
CA LEU A 71 -11.66 17.22 -13.06
C LEU A 71 -12.12 18.54 -13.69
N GLY A 72 -13.43 18.62 -13.99
CA GLY A 72 -14.07 19.81 -14.54
C GLY A 72 -14.44 20.81 -13.46
N TYR A 73 -14.92 22.00 -13.90
CA TYR A 73 -15.56 22.95 -13.01
C TYR A 73 -16.96 22.44 -12.59
N SER A 74 -17.37 22.79 -11.39
CA SER A 74 -18.74 22.62 -10.89
C SER A 74 -19.76 23.35 -11.78
N THR A 75 -21.02 23.09 -11.56
CA THR A 75 -22.08 23.93 -12.10
C THR A 75 -22.06 25.33 -11.46
N LYS A 76 -22.82 26.28 -12.01
CA LYS A 76 -22.92 27.66 -11.45
C LYS A 76 -23.74 27.65 -10.17
N HIS A 77 -23.19 28.22 -9.13
CA HIS A 77 -23.81 28.34 -7.82
C HIS A 77 -23.86 29.80 -7.36
N ASP A 78 -24.85 30.14 -6.52
CA ASP A 78 -24.98 31.46 -5.94
C ASP A 78 -23.98 31.72 -4.80
N THR A 79 -23.34 30.66 -4.28
CA THR A 79 -22.34 30.73 -3.20
C THR A 79 -21.09 29.95 -3.53
N LYS A 80 -19.97 30.45 -3.01
CA LYS A 80 -18.66 29.82 -3.17
C LYS A 80 -18.63 28.44 -2.53
N GLU A 81 -19.20 28.30 -1.35
CA GLU A 81 -19.25 27.06 -0.56
C GLU A 81 -20.02 25.95 -1.29
N ALA A 82 -21.09 26.31 -2.01
CA ALA A 82 -21.85 25.34 -2.80
C ALA A 82 -21.05 24.84 -4.01
N ALA A 83 -20.32 25.74 -4.69
CA ALA A 83 -19.42 25.36 -5.78
C ALA A 83 -18.26 24.46 -5.31
N GLU A 84 -17.64 24.78 -4.16
CA GLU A 84 -16.60 23.96 -3.55
C GLU A 84 -17.12 22.57 -3.17
N LYS A 85 -18.33 22.50 -2.62
CA LYS A 85 -18.95 21.22 -2.26
C LYS A 85 -19.11 20.32 -3.48
N GLU A 86 -19.67 20.85 -4.58
CA GLU A 86 -19.84 20.06 -5.81
C GLU A 86 -18.48 19.63 -6.39
N ALA A 87 -17.48 20.53 -6.41
CA ALA A 87 -16.13 20.19 -6.85
C ALA A 87 -15.48 19.09 -5.99
N ARG A 88 -15.73 19.11 -4.68
CA ARG A 88 -15.29 18.05 -3.76
C ARG A 88 -16.01 16.73 -4.00
N ASP A 89 -17.32 16.75 -4.22
CA ASP A 89 -18.09 15.55 -4.53
C ASP A 89 -17.62 14.92 -5.84
N ALA A 90 -17.23 15.71 -6.84
CA ALA A 90 -16.58 15.26 -8.06
C ALA A 90 -15.21 14.60 -7.77
N TYR A 91 -14.43 15.17 -6.84
CA TYR A 91 -13.16 14.58 -6.40
C TYR A 91 -13.37 13.24 -5.68
N LEU A 92 -14.38 13.12 -4.81
CA LEU A 92 -14.70 11.84 -4.16
C LEU A 92 -15.11 10.75 -5.17
N THR A 93 -15.80 11.15 -6.24
CA THR A 93 -16.10 10.24 -7.36
C THR A 93 -14.82 9.80 -8.07
N HIS A 94 -13.88 10.71 -8.29
CA HIS A 94 -12.57 10.39 -8.84
C HIS A 94 -11.79 9.41 -7.96
N LEU A 95 -11.77 9.57 -6.63
CA LEU A 95 -11.14 8.62 -5.71
C LEU A 95 -11.73 7.20 -5.85
N LYS A 96 -13.03 7.10 -6.06
CA LYS A 96 -13.68 5.82 -6.31
C LYS A 96 -13.19 5.17 -7.62
N GLU A 97 -13.09 5.94 -8.70
CA GLU A 97 -12.56 5.46 -9.98
C GLU A 97 -11.08 5.03 -9.87
N VAL A 98 -10.28 5.76 -9.09
CA VAL A 98 -8.89 5.39 -8.76
C VAL A 98 -8.86 4.05 -8.04
N SER A 99 -9.73 3.83 -7.05
CA SER A 99 -9.85 2.56 -6.33
C SER A 99 -10.21 1.39 -7.25
N GLU A 100 -11.08 1.60 -8.22
CA GLU A 100 -11.42 0.59 -9.24
C GLU A 100 -10.23 0.27 -10.17
N THR A 101 -9.34 1.23 -10.35
CA THR A 101 -8.12 1.09 -11.16
C THR A 101 -7.01 0.36 -10.37
N VAL A 102 -6.84 0.67 -9.09
CA VAL A 102 -5.86 0.05 -8.18
C VAL A 102 -6.55 -1.01 -7.34
N ARG A 103 -6.84 -2.14 -7.93
CA ARG A 103 -7.66 -3.22 -7.34
C ARG A 103 -7.06 -3.89 -6.10
N SER A 104 -5.77 -3.74 -5.87
CA SER A 104 -5.08 -4.25 -4.68
C SER A 104 -5.31 -3.40 -3.43
N CYS A 105 -5.82 -2.18 -3.61
CA CYS A 105 -6.14 -1.28 -2.52
C CYS A 105 -7.66 -1.13 -2.38
N ASN A 106 -8.15 -1.28 -1.16
CA ASN A 106 -9.54 -1.10 -0.81
C ASN A 106 -9.76 0.29 -0.21
N TYR A 107 -10.54 1.12 -0.90
CA TYR A 107 -11.02 2.43 -0.46
C TYR A 107 -12.51 2.32 -0.15
N ASP A 108 -12.91 2.72 1.05
CA ASP A 108 -14.30 2.74 1.47
C ASP A 108 -14.83 4.20 1.49
N PRO A 109 -15.68 4.58 0.53
CA PRO A 109 -16.22 5.92 0.47
C PRO A 109 -17.13 6.27 1.68
N ASP A 110 -17.76 5.26 2.31
CA ASP A 110 -18.70 5.48 3.42
C ASP A 110 -17.97 5.88 4.72
N THR A 111 -16.69 5.58 4.83
CA THR A 111 -15.85 5.96 5.98
C THR A 111 -15.06 7.25 5.75
N THR A 112 -15.23 7.90 4.59
CA THR A 112 -14.53 9.12 4.25
C THR A 112 -15.09 10.31 5.02
N VAL A 113 -14.25 10.96 5.83
CA VAL A 113 -14.58 12.20 6.55
C VAL A 113 -14.18 13.39 5.68
N THR A 114 -15.11 14.31 5.44
CA THR A 114 -14.89 15.48 4.58
C THR A 114 -15.01 16.77 5.36
N ASP A 115 -14.03 17.65 5.18
CA ASP A 115 -14.05 19.05 5.60
C ASP A 115 -14.16 19.97 4.37
N SER A 116 -14.16 21.31 4.58
CA SER A 116 -14.23 22.27 3.47
C SER A 116 -13.10 22.07 2.44
N ASN A 117 -11.87 21.85 2.90
CA ASN A 117 -10.67 21.80 2.06
C ASN A 117 -9.94 20.45 2.14
N SER A 118 -10.51 19.44 2.75
CA SER A 118 -9.85 18.15 2.88
C SER A 118 -10.83 17.00 2.94
N CYS A 119 -10.35 15.81 2.58
CA CYS A 119 -11.00 14.55 2.88
C CYS A 119 -10.00 13.58 3.49
N THR A 120 -10.46 12.81 4.48
CA THR A 120 -9.67 11.80 5.18
C THR A 120 -10.35 10.46 5.05
N PHE A 121 -9.61 9.45 4.64
CA PHE A 121 -10.15 8.11 4.42
C PHE A 121 -9.13 7.03 4.77
N PRO A 122 -9.59 5.86 5.26
CA PRO A 122 -8.76 4.69 5.39
C PRO A 122 -8.52 4.04 4.01
N LEU A 123 -7.31 3.54 3.82
CA LEU A 123 -6.90 2.77 2.65
C LEU A 123 -6.23 1.50 3.12
N THR A 124 -6.70 0.36 2.66
CA THR A 124 -6.10 -0.94 2.96
C THR A 124 -5.61 -1.58 1.68
N CYS A 125 -4.31 -1.88 1.62
CA CYS A 125 -3.72 -2.61 0.50
C CYS A 125 -3.19 -3.96 1.00
N GLU A 126 -3.68 -5.05 0.41
CA GLU A 126 -3.36 -6.40 0.84
C GLU A 126 -2.83 -7.23 -0.32
N ASN A 127 -1.80 -8.02 -0.04
CA ASN A 127 -1.32 -9.08 -0.90
C ASN A 127 -1.20 -10.39 -0.10
N SER A 128 -0.66 -11.45 -0.69
CA SER A 128 -0.58 -12.78 -0.08
C SER A 128 0.25 -12.86 1.21
N ALA A 129 1.02 -11.84 1.57
CA ALA A 129 1.93 -11.88 2.72
C ALA A 129 1.88 -10.65 3.62
N VAL A 130 1.38 -9.53 3.11
CA VAL A 130 1.39 -8.25 3.82
C VAL A 130 0.06 -7.55 3.62
N CYS A 131 -0.49 -7.03 4.70
CA CYS A 131 -1.58 -6.08 4.72
C CYS A 131 -1.04 -4.73 5.21
N ILE A 132 -1.26 -3.67 4.46
CA ILE A 132 -0.92 -2.31 4.85
C ILE A 132 -2.23 -1.56 5.04
N GLU A 133 -2.41 -1.04 6.26
CA GLU A 133 -3.52 -0.17 6.62
C GLU A 133 -2.99 1.24 6.83
N THR A 134 -3.52 2.18 6.12
CA THR A 134 -3.13 3.59 6.22
C THR A 134 -4.36 4.47 6.23
N GLU A 135 -4.28 5.58 6.96
CA GLU A 135 -5.25 6.66 6.90
C GLU A 135 -4.61 7.83 6.19
N ILE A 136 -5.22 8.29 5.11
CA ILE A 136 -4.70 9.33 4.24
C ILE A 136 -5.63 10.54 4.33
N ARG A 137 -5.02 11.70 4.54
CA ARG A 137 -5.67 13.00 4.40
C ARG A 137 -5.25 13.63 3.08
N MET A 138 -6.22 13.97 2.25
CA MET A 138 -6.01 14.74 1.02
C MET A 138 -6.42 16.19 1.26
N GLU A 139 -5.49 17.12 1.07
CA GLU A 139 -5.76 18.56 1.11
C GLU A 139 -6.07 19.06 -0.30
N LEU A 140 -7.21 19.73 -0.46
CA LEU A 140 -7.74 20.19 -1.74
C LEU A 140 -7.57 21.69 -1.90
N THR A 141 -7.06 22.09 -3.05
CA THR A 141 -7.00 23.50 -3.47
C THR A 141 -7.98 23.70 -4.62
N TYR A 142 -8.74 24.76 -4.58
CA TYR A 142 -9.76 25.05 -5.59
C TYR A 142 -9.37 26.24 -6.46
N ASP A 143 -9.62 26.13 -7.77
CA ASP A 143 -9.67 27.26 -8.69
C ASP A 143 -11.12 27.67 -8.89
N TYR A 144 -11.34 28.98 -9.03
CA TYR A 144 -12.67 29.55 -9.17
C TYR A 144 -12.78 30.32 -10.49
N ASP A 145 -13.98 30.21 -11.09
CA ASP A 145 -14.42 31.16 -12.09
C ASP A 145 -15.67 31.87 -11.56
N VAL A 146 -15.67 33.20 -11.64
CA VAL A 146 -16.69 34.07 -11.04
C VAL A 146 -17.30 34.92 -12.13
N GLU A 147 -18.58 34.72 -12.38
CA GLU A 147 -19.34 35.51 -13.33
C GLU A 147 -20.34 36.43 -12.61
N THR A 148 -20.32 37.71 -12.93
CA THR A 148 -21.31 38.67 -12.44
C THR A 148 -22.20 39.11 -13.59
N THR A 149 -23.50 38.87 -13.48
CA THR A 149 -24.50 39.25 -14.48
C THR A 149 -25.50 40.20 -13.89
N THR A 150 -25.93 41.19 -14.68
CA THR A 150 -26.95 42.16 -14.26
C THR A 150 -28.32 41.65 -14.76
N GLN A 151 -29.20 41.35 -13.83
CA GLN A 151 -30.59 40.99 -14.13
C GLN A 151 -31.50 42.19 -13.95
N THR A 152 -32.31 42.48 -14.97
CA THR A 152 -33.35 43.50 -14.85
C THR A 152 -34.64 42.84 -14.37
N LEU A 153 -35.12 43.29 -13.18
CA LEU A 153 -36.36 42.81 -12.61
C LEU A 153 -37.58 43.42 -13.31
N PRO A 154 -38.79 42.85 -13.14
CA PRO A 154 -40.02 43.36 -13.78
C PRO A 154 -40.36 44.81 -13.38
N ASP A 155 -39.88 45.30 -12.26
CA ASP A 155 -40.03 46.69 -11.79
C ASP A 155 -39.02 47.68 -12.37
N LYS A 156 -38.20 47.22 -13.37
CA LYS A 156 -37.11 47.95 -14.04
C LYS A 156 -35.93 48.27 -13.11
N THR A 157 -35.85 47.70 -11.93
CA THR A 157 -34.65 47.75 -11.12
C THR A 157 -33.64 46.71 -11.63
N THR A 158 -32.35 47.00 -11.51
CA THR A 158 -31.27 46.07 -11.86
C THR A 158 -30.69 45.46 -10.57
N LYS A 159 -30.53 44.14 -10.59
CA LYS A 159 -29.84 43.41 -9.54
C LYS A 159 -28.61 42.73 -10.13
N GLU A 160 -27.45 42.90 -9.50
CA GLU A 160 -26.27 42.12 -9.82
C GLU A 160 -26.40 40.75 -9.17
N VAL A 161 -26.20 39.71 -9.99
CA VAL A 161 -26.15 38.32 -9.54
C VAL A 161 -24.76 37.79 -9.85
N THR A 162 -24.04 37.40 -8.79
CA THR A 162 -22.73 36.78 -8.92
C THR A 162 -22.90 35.29 -8.75
N THR A 163 -22.33 34.53 -9.72
CA THR A 163 -22.31 33.08 -9.70
C THR A 163 -20.88 32.57 -9.65
N TYR A 164 -20.69 31.47 -8.94
CA TYR A 164 -19.40 30.83 -8.70
C TYR A 164 -19.37 29.44 -9.33
N THR A 165 -18.28 29.11 -9.97
CA THR A 165 -17.90 27.73 -10.29
C THR A 165 -16.56 27.43 -9.66
N ALA A 166 -16.34 26.19 -9.25
CA ALA A 166 -15.09 25.75 -8.64
C ALA A 166 -14.64 24.41 -9.23
N LYS A 167 -13.34 24.19 -9.29
CA LYS A 167 -12.76 22.87 -9.55
C LYS A 167 -11.63 22.62 -8.57
N VAL A 168 -11.37 21.36 -8.25
CA VAL A 168 -10.15 20.98 -7.56
C VAL A 168 -8.98 21.13 -8.52
N SER A 169 -8.07 22.04 -8.22
CA SER A 169 -6.89 22.33 -9.04
C SER A 169 -5.64 21.60 -8.56
N LYS A 170 -5.62 21.23 -7.28
CA LYS A 170 -4.54 20.48 -6.66
C LYS A 170 -5.07 19.64 -5.51
N ALA A 171 -4.60 18.41 -5.41
CA ALA A 171 -4.74 17.56 -4.24
C ALA A 171 -3.34 17.20 -3.73
N THR A 172 -3.16 17.17 -2.41
CA THR A 172 -1.88 16.83 -1.77
C THR A 172 -2.17 15.89 -0.61
N HIS A 173 -1.48 14.75 -0.57
CA HIS A 173 -1.69 13.74 0.47
C HIS A 173 -0.83 13.95 1.70
N HIS A 174 -1.33 13.47 2.84
CA HIS A 174 -0.60 13.30 4.09
C HIS A 174 -0.99 11.98 4.73
N TYR A 175 -0.04 11.13 5.06
CA TYR A 175 -0.29 9.93 5.83
C TYR A 175 -0.49 10.29 7.31
N ILE A 176 -1.65 9.92 7.88
CA ILE A 176 -1.98 10.10 9.30
C ILE A 176 -1.51 8.89 10.08
N THR A 177 -1.85 7.70 9.59
CA THR A 177 -1.42 6.42 10.16
C THR A 177 -0.82 5.55 9.08
N TYR A 178 0.09 4.65 9.48
CA TYR A 178 0.70 3.70 8.57
C TYR A 178 1.05 2.44 9.36
N THR A 179 0.31 1.36 9.14
CA THR A 179 0.47 0.10 9.85
C THR A 179 0.74 -1.03 8.87
N ILE A 180 1.80 -1.79 9.11
CA ILE A 180 2.15 -2.96 8.31
C ILE A 180 1.90 -4.20 9.14
N THR A 181 1.06 -5.10 8.63
CA THR A 181 0.79 -6.40 9.22
C THR A 181 1.27 -7.50 8.30
N HIS A 182 2.23 -8.30 8.75
CA HIS A 182 2.67 -9.48 8.03
C HIS A 182 1.66 -10.62 8.21
N LEU A 183 1.06 -11.05 7.11
CA LEU A 183 0.16 -12.18 7.10
C LEU A 183 0.98 -13.46 7.21
N THR A 184 0.86 -14.18 8.32
CA THR A 184 1.39 -15.53 8.44
C THR A 184 0.53 -16.44 7.57
N ALA A 185 1.13 -17.04 6.54
CA ALA A 185 0.46 -18.13 5.83
C ALA A 185 0.06 -19.18 6.88
N GLU A 186 -1.24 -19.30 7.16
CA GLU A 186 -1.74 -20.41 7.93
C GLU A 186 -1.22 -21.70 7.27
N LYS A 187 -0.41 -22.44 8.03
CA LYS A 187 -0.12 -23.83 7.69
C LYS A 187 -1.47 -24.53 7.60
N GLY A 188 -1.96 -24.73 6.38
CA GLY A 188 -3.06 -25.64 6.16
C GLY A 188 -2.74 -26.95 6.86
N GLY A 189 -3.29 -27.13 8.02
CA GLY A 189 -3.28 -28.38 8.73
C GLY A 189 -4.11 -29.37 7.92
N THR A 190 -3.46 -30.17 7.13
CA THR A 190 -4.00 -31.48 6.77
C THR A 190 -3.66 -32.39 7.92
N SER A 191 -4.62 -32.52 8.83
CA SER A 191 -4.77 -33.71 9.66
C SER A 191 -5.24 -34.84 8.74
N GLU A 192 -4.38 -35.80 8.47
CA GLU A 192 -4.70 -37.21 8.27
C GLU A 192 -3.57 -38.07 8.83
#